data_01a23425921083e6c42553925dc5b9af
#
_entry.id   01a23425921083e6c42553925dc5b9af
#
_cell.length_a   1.000
_cell.length_b   1.000
_cell.length_c   1.000
_cell.angle_alpha   90.00
_cell.angle_beta   90.00
_cell.angle_gamma   90.00
#
_symmetry.space_group_name_H-M   'P 1'
#
loop_
_entity.id
_entity.type
_entity.pdbx_description
1 polymer ?
#
loop_
_entity_poly.entity_id
_entity_poly.type
_entity_poly.pdbx_seq_one_letter_code
_entity_poly.pdbx_strand_id
1 'polypeptide(L)'
;MPIGKPNKFEDVEGAFERVAYACPAGTSGLQIFRNAENALKAKNYQVLYTDNYANVRFTLTARQGPQWVTVYSDGPGYTVTAVKQKQMEQQMQAATADGWGEQINQTGRVSIYGINFDTGKATIRPDSESVLNEVLLLFQKQPEWSVVVAGHTDNVGSDAVNTPLSRQRAEAVVAWLTSKGVDRSRLIAAGFGSKKPVADNSSEEGRAKNRRVDLVKLY
;
A
#
# COMPACT_ATOMS: atom_id res chain seq x y z
N MET A 1 5.05 17.37 -9.36
CA MET A 1 6.16 18.04 -10.08
C MET A 1 5.65 18.56 -11.42
N PRO A 2 6.02 19.76 -11.90
CA PRO A 2 5.60 20.25 -13.20
C PRO A 2 6.18 19.40 -14.33
N ILE A 3 5.37 19.12 -15.36
CA ILE A 3 5.75 18.35 -16.54
C ILE A 3 5.12 18.95 -17.82
N GLY A 4 5.90 19.02 -18.89
CA GLY A 4 5.41 19.38 -20.23
C GLY A 4 4.85 20.78 -20.35
N LYS A 5 3.52 20.94 -20.53
CA LYS A 5 2.86 22.23 -20.74
C LYS A 5 2.69 23.01 -19.45
N PRO A 6 2.58 24.37 -19.48
CA PRO A 6 2.23 25.16 -18.31
C PRO A 6 0.98 24.61 -17.62
N ASN A 7 1.01 24.55 -16.28
CA ASN A 7 -0.06 24.05 -15.41
C ASN A 7 -0.38 22.55 -15.50
N LYS A 8 0.50 21.73 -16.09
CA LYS A 8 0.41 20.28 -15.97
C LYS A 8 1.35 19.81 -14.87
N PHE A 9 0.81 19.11 -13.86
CA PHE A 9 1.54 18.56 -12.74
C PHE A 9 1.36 17.04 -12.70
N GLU A 10 2.36 16.35 -12.21
CA GLU A 10 2.31 14.94 -11.86
C GLU A 10 2.61 14.79 -10.38
N ASP A 11 1.74 14.10 -9.67
CA ASP A 11 1.97 13.75 -8.28
C ASP A 11 3.00 12.61 -8.22
N VAL A 12 4.09 12.86 -7.50
CA VAL A 12 5.18 11.90 -7.36
C VAL A 12 5.38 11.61 -5.88
N GLU A 13 5.03 10.39 -5.48
CA GLU A 13 5.19 9.92 -4.11
C GLU A 13 6.49 9.13 -3.96
N GLY A 14 7.14 9.30 -2.81
CA GLY A 14 8.37 8.58 -2.51
C GLY A 14 9.24 9.26 -1.45
N ALA A 15 10.39 8.67 -1.20
CA ALA A 15 11.40 9.32 -0.37
C ALA A 15 11.91 10.57 -1.07
N PHE A 16 11.87 11.72 -0.38
CA PHE A 16 12.37 12.97 -0.93
C PHE A 16 13.48 13.57 -0.10
N GLU A 17 14.38 14.26 -0.79
CA GLU A 17 15.43 15.08 -0.21
C GLU A 17 15.34 16.47 -0.81
N ARG A 18 15.52 17.49 0.02
CA ARG A 18 15.51 18.88 -0.41
C ARG A 18 16.74 19.59 0.14
N VAL A 19 17.52 20.18 -0.75
CA VAL A 19 18.75 20.91 -0.40
C VAL A 19 18.69 22.29 -1.03
N ALA A 20 18.95 23.33 -0.22
CA ALA A 20 19.08 24.70 -0.69
C ALA A 20 20.57 25.06 -0.80
N TYR A 21 20.90 25.76 -1.87
CA TYR A 21 22.25 26.21 -2.18
C TYR A 21 22.29 27.72 -2.32
N ALA A 22 23.23 28.36 -1.68
CA ALA A 22 23.58 29.75 -1.93
C ALA A 22 24.62 29.85 -3.06
N CYS A 23 24.44 30.81 -3.95
CA CYS A 23 25.40 31.06 -5.03
C CYS A 23 26.34 32.23 -4.69
N PRO A 24 27.54 32.27 -5.24
CA PRO A 24 28.41 33.45 -5.15
C PRO A 24 27.73 34.72 -5.67
N ALA A 25 28.08 35.86 -5.09
CA ALA A 25 27.54 37.13 -5.54
C ALA A 25 27.78 37.35 -7.05
N GLY A 26 26.79 37.83 -7.77
CA GLY A 26 26.85 38.04 -9.22
C GLY A 26 26.46 36.83 -10.08
N THR A 27 26.16 35.68 -9.51
CA THR A 27 25.65 34.52 -10.25
C THR A 27 24.25 34.81 -10.77
N SER A 28 24.02 34.78 -12.09
CA SER A 28 22.71 35.03 -12.66
C SER A 28 21.82 33.78 -12.60
N GLY A 29 20.49 33.96 -12.48
CA GLY A 29 19.53 32.85 -12.53
C GLY A 29 19.65 32.01 -13.82
N LEU A 30 19.94 32.65 -14.95
CA LEU A 30 20.17 31.97 -16.23
C LEU A 30 21.41 31.04 -16.18
N GLN A 31 22.48 31.49 -15.51
CA GLN A 31 23.69 30.69 -15.36
C GLN A 31 23.44 29.46 -14.47
N ILE A 32 22.69 29.63 -13.36
CA ILE A 32 22.28 28.50 -12.50
C ILE A 32 21.43 27.51 -13.31
N PHE A 33 20.44 28.01 -14.06
CA PHE A 33 19.59 27.20 -14.91
C PHE A 33 20.38 26.35 -15.90
N ARG A 34 21.27 26.98 -16.70
CA ARG A 34 22.09 26.27 -17.70
C ARG A 34 23.01 25.23 -17.06
N ASN A 35 23.62 25.56 -15.94
CA ASN A 35 24.48 24.63 -15.22
C ASN A 35 23.69 23.43 -14.70
N ALA A 36 22.50 23.64 -14.13
CA ALA A 36 21.63 22.58 -13.66
C ALA A 36 21.15 21.67 -14.81
N GLU A 37 20.73 22.28 -15.93
CA GLU A 37 20.28 21.56 -17.11
C GLU A 37 21.40 20.68 -17.68
N ASN A 38 22.60 21.24 -17.87
CA ASN A 38 23.76 20.52 -18.38
C ASN A 38 24.19 19.39 -17.43
N ALA A 39 24.20 19.64 -16.13
CA ALA A 39 24.56 18.62 -15.14
C ALA A 39 23.58 17.44 -15.13
N LEU A 40 22.29 17.71 -15.25
CA LEU A 40 21.27 16.66 -15.32
C LEU A 40 21.33 15.87 -16.63
N LYS A 41 21.50 16.55 -17.76
CA LYS A 41 21.69 15.90 -19.07
C LYS A 41 22.95 15.02 -19.10
N ALA A 42 24.06 15.49 -18.54
CA ALA A 42 25.31 14.72 -18.45
C ALA A 42 25.14 13.43 -17.60
N LYS A 43 24.18 13.41 -16.70
CA LYS A 43 23.81 12.22 -15.90
C LYS A 43 22.64 11.42 -16.51
N ASN A 44 22.30 11.65 -17.79
CA ASN A 44 21.23 10.98 -18.54
C ASN A 44 19.83 11.21 -17.95
N TYR A 45 19.58 12.34 -17.27
CA TYR A 45 18.22 12.71 -16.92
C TYR A 45 17.50 13.29 -18.15
N GLN A 46 16.27 12.87 -18.34
CA GLN A 46 15.37 13.47 -19.33
C GLN A 46 14.74 14.73 -18.72
N VAL A 47 14.97 15.88 -19.35
CA VAL A 47 14.30 17.13 -18.96
C VAL A 47 12.85 17.09 -19.43
N LEU A 48 11.92 17.23 -18.50
CA LEU A 48 10.47 17.14 -18.74
C LEU A 48 9.79 18.51 -18.77
N TYR A 49 10.33 19.44 -18.01
CA TYR A 49 9.76 20.79 -17.89
C TYR A 49 10.86 21.81 -17.61
N THR A 50 10.72 22.95 -18.24
CA THR A 50 11.53 24.14 -17.95
C THR A 50 10.65 25.37 -17.99
N ASP A 51 10.80 26.25 -17.00
CA ASP A 51 10.21 27.58 -16.97
C ASP A 51 11.31 28.57 -16.56
N ASN A 52 11.44 29.66 -17.33
CA ASN A 52 12.38 30.73 -17.07
C ASN A 52 11.66 32.06 -17.18
N TYR A 53 11.19 32.58 -16.05
CA TYR A 53 10.48 33.85 -16.01
C TYR A 53 11.47 35.00 -15.80
N ALA A 54 11.60 35.84 -16.83
CA ALA A 54 12.39 37.10 -16.82
C ALA A 54 13.86 36.95 -16.37
N ASN A 55 14.45 35.76 -16.49
CA ASN A 55 15.80 35.41 -16.00
C ASN A 55 16.01 35.59 -14.48
N VAL A 56 14.92 35.77 -13.72
CA VAL A 56 14.96 35.95 -12.26
C VAL A 56 14.52 34.68 -11.56
N ARG A 57 13.49 34.03 -12.10
CA ARG A 57 12.96 32.77 -11.55
C ARG A 57 13.03 31.66 -12.60
N PHE A 58 13.46 30.50 -12.20
CA PHE A 58 13.38 29.33 -13.07
C PHE A 58 12.93 28.07 -12.30
N THR A 59 12.33 27.17 -13.04
CA THR A 59 12.02 25.81 -12.61
C THR A 59 12.48 24.86 -13.70
N LEU A 60 13.17 23.81 -13.31
CA LEU A 60 13.57 22.72 -14.19
C LEU A 60 13.16 21.41 -13.51
N THR A 61 12.43 20.56 -14.23
CA THR A 61 12.10 19.22 -13.76
C THR A 61 12.67 18.19 -14.73
N ALA A 62 13.37 17.21 -14.20
CA ALA A 62 13.97 16.13 -14.96
C ALA A 62 13.75 14.78 -14.27
N ARG A 63 13.80 13.69 -15.06
CA ARG A 63 13.57 12.33 -14.61
C ARG A 63 14.61 11.37 -15.17
N GLN A 64 15.01 10.39 -14.36
CA GLN A 64 15.78 9.22 -14.79
C GLN A 64 15.22 7.97 -14.09
N GLY A 65 14.49 7.13 -14.82
CA GLY A 65 13.79 5.99 -14.23
C GLY A 65 12.85 6.42 -13.10
N PRO A 66 13.00 5.89 -11.88
CA PRO A 66 12.18 6.27 -10.72
C PRO A 66 12.68 7.55 -10.02
N GLN A 67 13.76 8.16 -10.47
CA GLN A 67 14.35 9.35 -9.86
C GLN A 67 13.83 10.62 -10.54
N TRP A 68 13.27 11.53 -9.75
CA TRP A 68 12.80 12.83 -10.16
C TRP A 68 13.65 13.91 -9.49
N VAL A 69 13.97 14.93 -10.23
CA VAL A 69 14.71 16.08 -9.73
C VAL A 69 14.01 17.36 -10.19
N THR A 70 13.75 18.26 -9.26
CA THR A 70 13.32 19.63 -9.57
C THR A 70 14.34 20.59 -9.03
N VAL A 71 14.79 21.51 -9.88
CA VAL A 71 15.64 22.64 -9.50
C VAL A 71 14.81 23.90 -9.64
N TYR A 72 14.71 24.65 -8.55
CA TYR A 72 13.98 25.90 -8.46
C TYR A 72 14.86 27.02 -7.94
N SER A 73 14.75 28.21 -8.54
CA SER A 73 15.37 29.43 -8.04
C SER A 73 14.44 30.63 -8.26
N ASP A 74 14.44 31.53 -7.31
CA ASP A 74 13.74 32.82 -7.35
C ASP A 74 14.62 33.97 -6.85
N GLY A 75 15.94 33.76 -6.80
CA GLY A 75 16.91 34.74 -6.25
C GLY A 75 18.36 34.27 -6.33
N PRO A 76 19.20 34.69 -5.40
CA PRO A 76 20.65 34.46 -5.43
C PRO A 76 21.06 33.01 -5.09
N GLY A 77 20.10 32.11 -4.93
CA GLY A 77 20.34 30.70 -4.64
C GLY A 77 19.39 29.79 -5.42
N TYR A 78 19.49 28.51 -5.19
CA TYR A 78 18.57 27.54 -5.78
C TYR A 78 18.30 26.39 -4.82
N THR A 79 17.16 25.76 -5.00
CA THR A 79 16.75 24.56 -4.26
C THR A 79 16.69 23.39 -5.21
N VAL A 80 17.30 22.29 -4.83
CA VAL A 80 17.18 20.99 -5.48
C VAL A 80 16.26 20.11 -4.64
N THR A 81 15.20 19.62 -5.24
CA THR A 81 14.33 18.62 -4.65
C THR A 81 14.47 17.34 -5.46
N ALA A 82 14.99 16.29 -4.86
CA ALA A 82 15.07 14.96 -5.44
C ALA A 82 13.99 14.05 -4.81
N VAL A 83 13.27 13.31 -5.63
CA VAL A 83 12.31 12.31 -5.19
C VAL A 83 12.68 10.99 -5.84
N LYS A 84 12.96 10.00 -5.04
CA LYS A 84 13.02 8.61 -5.51
C LYS A 84 11.61 8.04 -5.41
N GLN A 85 10.93 8.02 -6.55
CA GLN A 85 9.59 7.45 -6.64
C GLN A 85 9.66 6.03 -6.10
N LYS A 86 8.97 5.79 -4.99
CA LYS A 86 8.61 4.44 -4.60
C LYS A 86 7.45 4.09 -5.53
N GLN A 87 7.59 3.03 -6.33
CA GLN A 87 6.35 2.37 -6.72
C GLN A 87 5.62 2.15 -5.42
N MET A 88 4.43 2.73 -5.28
CA MET A 88 3.49 2.20 -4.30
C MET A 88 3.51 0.71 -4.60
N GLU A 89 4.14 -0.07 -3.73
CA GLU A 89 3.68 -1.43 -3.57
C GLU A 89 2.19 -1.24 -3.38
N GLN A 90 1.43 -1.56 -4.42
CA GLN A 90 0.01 -1.71 -4.25
C GLN A 90 -0.12 -2.84 -3.23
N GLN A 91 -0.19 -2.46 -1.96
CA GLN A 91 -0.68 -3.33 -0.90
C GLN A 91 -2.18 -3.61 -1.08
N MET A 92 -2.78 -3.08 -2.13
CA MET A 92 -3.87 -3.69 -2.85
C MET A 92 -3.25 -4.64 -3.90
N GLN A 93 -2.55 -5.68 -3.48
CA GLN A 93 -2.61 -6.92 -4.24
C GLN A 93 -4.11 -7.17 -4.43
N ALA A 94 -4.52 -7.24 -5.70
CA ALA A 94 -5.91 -7.48 -6.02
C ALA A 94 -6.37 -8.60 -5.08
N ALA A 95 -7.53 -8.40 -4.43
CA ALA A 95 -8.10 -9.39 -3.50
C ALA A 95 -8.52 -10.63 -4.31
N THR A 96 -7.53 -11.30 -4.89
CA THR A 96 -7.63 -12.42 -5.81
C THR A 96 -6.86 -13.62 -5.24
N ALA A 97 -7.31 -14.80 -5.60
CA ALA A 97 -6.68 -16.06 -5.22
C ALA A 97 -5.18 -16.09 -5.55
N ASP A 98 -4.77 -15.57 -6.72
CA ASP A 98 -3.37 -15.57 -7.15
C ASP A 98 -2.51 -14.63 -6.29
N GLY A 99 -2.97 -13.39 -6.07
CA GLY A 99 -2.24 -12.43 -5.24
C GLY A 99 -2.10 -12.93 -3.79
N TRP A 100 -3.15 -13.53 -3.23
CA TRP A 100 -3.07 -14.11 -1.89
C TRP A 100 -2.17 -15.34 -1.85
N GLY A 101 -2.17 -16.17 -2.92
CA GLY A 101 -1.29 -17.32 -3.05
C GLY A 101 0.19 -16.93 -3.06
N GLU A 102 0.55 -15.90 -3.83
CA GLU A 102 1.90 -15.34 -3.84
C GLU A 102 2.31 -14.80 -2.47
N GLN A 103 1.44 -14.04 -1.82
CA GLN A 103 1.73 -13.48 -0.49
C GLN A 103 1.93 -14.58 0.56
N ILE A 104 1.08 -15.62 0.57
CA ILE A 104 1.22 -16.75 1.48
C ILE A 104 2.53 -17.51 1.22
N ASN A 105 2.94 -17.69 -0.04
CA ASN A 105 4.21 -18.34 -0.37
C ASN A 105 5.42 -17.54 0.12
N GLN A 106 5.35 -16.21 0.09
CA GLN A 106 6.44 -15.33 0.52
C GLN A 106 6.50 -15.16 2.04
N THR A 107 5.33 -15.03 2.70
CA THR A 107 5.24 -14.59 4.10
C THR A 107 4.63 -15.63 5.04
N GLY A 108 4.10 -16.74 4.52
CA GLY A 108 3.36 -17.76 5.27
C GLY A 108 1.92 -17.36 5.62
N ARG A 109 1.49 -16.13 5.32
CA ARG A 109 0.15 -15.64 5.70
C ARG A 109 -0.38 -14.54 4.79
N VAL A 110 -1.71 -14.34 4.83
CA VAL A 110 -2.39 -13.20 4.19
C VAL A 110 -3.56 -12.76 5.04
N SER A 111 -3.85 -11.45 5.06
CA SER A 111 -5.05 -10.89 5.69
C SER A 111 -6.14 -10.70 4.64
N ILE A 112 -7.29 -11.30 4.88
CA ILE A 112 -8.47 -11.21 4.03
C ILE A 112 -9.43 -10.19 4.62
N TYR A 113 -9.75 -9.19 3.84
CA TYR A 113 -10.73 -8.15 4.14
C TYR A 113 -12.00 -8.37 3.33
N GLY A 114 -13.12 -7.80 3.77
CA GLY A 114 -14.39 -7.89 3.05
C GLY A 114 -15.19 -9.17 3.36
N ILE A 115 -14.76 -10.02 4.30
CA ILE A 115 -15.63 -11.03 4.90
C ILE A 115 -16.38 -10.35 6.04
N ASN A 116 -17.62 -9.96 5.74
CA ASN A 116 -18.47 -9.18 6.65
C ASN A 116 -19.40 -10.10 7.42
N PHE A 117 -19.65 -9.74 8.68
CA PHE A 117 -20.55 -10.46 9.58
C PHE A 117 -21.61 -9.53 10.14
N ASP A 118 -22.73 -10.07 10.55
CA ASP A 118 -23.71 -9.32 11.32
C ASP A 118 -23.10 -8.81 12.64
N THR A 119 -23.56 -7.67 13.09
CA THR A 119 -23.06 -7.04 14.32
C THR A 119 -23.21 -7.99 15.51
N GLY A 120 -22.10 -8.27 16.19
CA GLY A 120 -22.07 -9.18 17.34
C GLY A 120 -22.33 -10.65 17.04
N LYS A 121 -22.38 -11.05 15.74
CA LYS A 121 -22.67 -12.43 15.32
C LYS A 121 -21.55 -12.99 14.42
N ALA A 122 -21.62 -14.29 14.19
CA ALA A 122 -20.79 -15.02 13.24
C ALA A 122 -21.51 -15.35 11.93
N THR A 123 -22.71 -14.80 11.71
CA THR A 123 -23.45 -14.96 10.46
C THR A 123 -22.75 -14.17 9.37
N ILE A 124 -22.26 -14.87 8.33
CA ILE A 124 -21.64 -14.25 7.15
C ILE A 124 -22.71 -13.52 6.35
N ARG A 125 -22.43 -12.28 5.97
CA ARG A 125 -23.32 -11.47 5.16
C ARG A 125 -23.20 -11.80 3.67
N PRO A 126 -24.28 -11.65 2.88
CA PRO A 126 -24.27 -11.96 1.44
C PRO A 126 -23.21 -11.15 0.65
N ASP A 127 -22.91 -9.93 1.07
CA ASP A 127 -21.89 -9.07 0.44
C ASP A 127 -20.44 -9.62 0.54
N SER A 128 -20.24 -10.69 1.31
CA SER A 128 -18.95 -11.39 1.44
C SER A 128 -18.72 -12.46 0.38
N GLU A 129 -19.74 -12.80 -0.42
CA GLU A 129 -19.70 -13.96 -1.31
C GLU A 129 -18.60 -13.87 -2.36
N SER A 130 -18.33 -12.70 -2.92
CA SER A 130 -17.27 -12.50 -3.90
C SER A 130 -15.90 -12.80 -3.31
N VAL A 131 -15.63 -12.32 -2.10
CA VAL A 131 -14.35 -12.53 -1.39
C VAL A 131 -14.19 -14.01 -1.00
N LEU A 132 -15.26 -14.63 -0.52
CA LEU A 132 -15.25 -16.06 -0.15
C LEU A 132 -15.01 -16.97 -1.35
N ASN A 133 -15.55 -16.61 -2.53
CA ASN A 133 -15.30 -17.36 -3.78
C ASN A 133 -13.82 -17.25 -4.21
N GLU A 134 -13.17 -16.11 -4.02
CA GLU A 134 -11.73 -15.97 -4.25
C GLU A 134 -10.92 -16.81 -3.26
N VAL A 135 -11.33 -16.87 -1.99
CA VAL A 135 -10.70 -17.77 -1.00
C VAL A 135 -10.87 -19.23 -1.40
N LEU A 136 -12.07 -19.61 -1.88
CA LEU A 136 -12.32 -20.96 -2.40
C LEU A 136 -11.40 -21.29 -3.58
N LEU A 137 -11.29 -20.39 -4.53
CA LEU A 137 -10.40 -20.54 -5.70
C LEU A 137 -8.93 -20.70 -5.28
N LEU A 138 -8.47 -19.96 -4.25
CA LEU A 138 -7.15 -20.15 -3.67
C LEU A 138 -6.94 -21.58 -3.19
N PHE A 139 -7.89 -22.17 -2.44
CA PHE A 139 -7.80 -23.56 -1.96
C PHE A 139 -7.88 -24.60 -3.09
N GLN A 140 -8.57 -24.30 -4.19
CA GLN A 140 -8.63 -25.14 -5.38
C GLN A 140 -7.28 -25.13 -6.13
N LYS A 141 -6.65 -23.98 -6.23
CA LYS A 141 -5.30 -23.83 -6.85
C LYS A 141 -4.18 -24.40 -5.98
N GLN A 142 -4.39 -24.52 -4.69
CA GLN A 142 -3.38 -24.99 -3.70
C GLN A 142 -3.90 -26.20 -2.91
N PRO A 143 -4.07 -27.36 -3.56
CA PRO A 143 -4.71 -28.54 -2.95
C PRO A 143 -3.94 -29.09 -1.73
N GLU A 144 -2.63 -28.88 -1.68
CA GLU A 144 -1.77 -29.40 -0.62
C GLU A 144 -1.73 -28.54 0.65
N TRP A 145 -2.30 -27.31 0.60
CA TRP A 145 -2.19 -26.43 1.75
C TRP A 145 -3.14 -26.78 2.87
N SER A 146 -2.59 -26.82 4.07
CA SER A 146 -3.33 -26.78 5.33
C SER A 146 -3.17 -25.39 5.94
N VAL A 147 -4.25 -24.81 6.43
CA VAL A 147 -4.31 -23.38 6.78
C VAL A 147 -5.06 -23.18 8.09
N VAL A 148 -4.52 -22.30 8.93
CA VAL A 148 -5.27 -21.74 10.06
C VAL A 148 -6.08 -20.55 9.53
N VAL A 149 -7.39 -20.59 9.68
CA VAL A 149 -8.33 -19.49 9.49
C VAL A 149 -8.45 -18.74 10.80
N ALA A 150 -7.81 -17.60 10.90
CA ALA A 150 -7.66 -16.83 12.13
C ALA A 150 -8.59 -15.59 12.13
N GLY A 151 -9.59 -15.57 12.99
CA GLY A 151 -10.50 -14.44 13.14
C GLY A 151 -9.95 -13.37 14.07
N HIS A 152 -10.16 -12.09 13.71
CA HIS A 152 -9.79 -10.92 14.49
C HIS A 152 -10.96 -9.94 14.62
N THR A 153 -10.94 -9.14 15.69
CA THR A 153 -11.87 -8.03 15.92
C THR A 153 -11.09 -6.72 16.10
N ASP A 154 -11.78 -5.62 16.05
CA ASP A 154 -11.33 -4.37 16.66
C ASP A 154 -11.39 -4.47 18.20
N ASN A 155 -11.08 -3.36 18.88
CA ASN A 155 -11.08 -3.28 20.34
C ASN A 155 -12.43 -2.87 20.93
N VAL A 156 -13.50 -2.84 20.15
CA VAL A 156 -14.85 -2.53 20.68
C VAL A 156 -15.39 -3.75 21.40
N GLY A 157 -15.73 -3.57 22.69
CA GLY A 157 -16.14 -4.65 23.58
C GLY A 157 -14.99 -5.27 24.39
N SER A 158 -15.31 -6.25 25.22
CA SER A 158 -14.33 -6.93 26.07
C SER A 158 -13.66 -8.11 25.36
N ASP A 159 -12.45 -8.46 25.80
CA ASP A 159 -11.74 -9.65 25.32
C ASP A 159 -12.53 -10.95 25.56
N ALA A 160 -13.32 -10.99 26.65
CA ALA A 160 -14.18 -12.13 26.96
C ALA A 160 -15.28 -12.36 25.89
N VAL A 161 -15.70 -11.29 25.20
CA VAL A 161 -16.67 -11.33 24.09
C VAL A 161 -15.94 -11.50 22.75
N ASN A 162 -14.89 -10.71 22.52
CA ASN A 162 -14.21 -10.65 21.21
C ASN A 162 -13.45 -11.95 20.85
N THR A 163 -12.85 -12.61 21.84
CA THR A 163 -12.10 -13.84 21.58
C THR A 163 -13.01 -14.98 21.09
N PRO A 164 -14.11 -15.35 21.80
CA PRO A 164 -15.01 -16.38 21.29
C PRO A 164 -15.73 -15.95 19.99
N LEU A 165 -16.12 -14.68 19.86
CA LEU A 165 -16.77 -14.18 18.63
C LEU A 165 -15.86 -14.34 17.41
N SER A 166 -14.58 -13.96 17.53
CA SER A 166 -13.61 -14.09 16.44
C SER A 166 -13.38 -15.56 16.04
N ARG A 167 -13.39 -16.47 17.02
CA ARG A 167 -13.31 -17.92 16.75
C ARG A 167 -14.55 -18.41 16.03
N GLN A 168 -15.77 -18.05 16.47
CA GLN A 168 -17.01 -18.42 15.81
C GLN A 168 -17.06 -17.92 14.36
N ARG A 169 -16.55 -16.72 14.10
CA ARG A 169 -16.43 -16.17 12.74
C ARG A 169 -15.48 -17.00 11.86
N ALA A 170 -14.33 -17.37 12.41
CA ALA A 170 -13.39 -18.26 11.72
C ALA A 170 -14.04 -19.65 11.44
N GLU A 171 -14.78 -20.20 12.40
CA GLU A 171 -15.54 -21.45 12.23
C GLU A 171 -16.63 -21.32 11.14
N ALA A 172 -17.31 -20.19 11.04
CA ALA A 172 -18.28 -19.94 10.00
C ALA A 172 -17.63 -19.90 8.59
N VAL A 173 -16.45 -19.29 8.46
CA VAL A 173 -15.68 -19.31 7.20
C VAL A 173 -15.24 -20.73 6.85
N VAL A 174 -14.72 -21.48 7.82
CA VAL A 174 -14.34 -22.89 7.63
C VAL A 174 -15.55 -23.74 7.20
N ALA A 175 -16.70 -23.56 7.85
CA ALA A 175 -17.94 -24.26 7.49
C ALA A 175 -18.39 -23.93 6.06
N TRP A 176 -18.31 -22.66 5.67
CA TRP A 176 -18.65 -22.23 4.31
C TRP A 176 -17.71 -22.89 3.28
N LEU A 177 -16.39 -22.82 3.48
CA LEU A 177 -15.40 -23.46 2.59
C LEU A 177 -15.60 -24.97 2.47
N THR A 178 -15.88 -25.63 3.60
CA THR A 178 -16.15 -27.08 3.63
C THR A 178 -17.43 -27.41 2.86
N SER A 179 -18.47 -26.60 2.97
CA SER A 179 -19.71 -26.77 2.20
C SER A 179 -19.51 -26.64 0.68
N LYS A 180 -18.42 -25.97 0.26
CA LYS A 180 -18.03 -25.82 -1.15
C LYS A 180 -16.98 -26.83 -1.60
N GLY A 181 -16.67 -27.85 -0.78
CA GLY A 181 -15.82 -28.97 -1.14
C GLY A 181 -14.36 -28.87 -0.70
N VAL A 182 -13.98 -27.87 0.08
CA VAL A 182 -12.64 -27.87 0.70
C VAL A 182 -12.62 -28.90 1.83
N ASP A 183 -11.62 -29.78 1.82
CA ASP A 183 -11.47 -30.80 2.87
C ASP A 183 -11.32 -30.14 4.26
N ARG A 184 -12.18 -30.53 5.18
CA ARG A 184 -12.21 -30.03 6.56
C ARG A 184 -10.88 -30.24 7.31
N SER A 185 -10.17 -31.31 7.00
CA SER A 185 -8.89 -31.64 7.63
C SER A 185 -7.78 -30.63 7.32
N ARG A 186 -7.92 -29.87 6.25
CA ARG A 186 -7.00 -28.81 5.81
C ARG A 186 -7.20 -27.48 6.55
N LEU A 187 -8.28 -27.34 7.33
CA LEU A 187 -8.71 -26.07 7.88
C LEU A 187 -8.77 -26.11 9.42
N ILE A 188 -8.06 -25.19 10.08
CA ILE A 188 -8.11 -25.00 11.53
C ILE A 188 -8.68 -23.63 11.82
N ALA A 189 -9.78 -23.53 12.57
CA ALA A 189 -10.33 -22.26 13.00
C ALA A 189 -9.67 -21.79 14.31
N ALA A 190 -9.23 -20.53 14.36
CA ALA A 190 -8.71 -19.89 15.55
C ALA A 190 -9.30 -18.48 15.74
N GLY A 191 -9.43 -18.03 16.98
CA GLY A 191 -9.90 -16.69 17.31
C GLY A 191 -8.93 -15.95 18.20
N PHE A 192 -8.54 -14.76 17.79
CA PHE A 192 -7.59 -13.89 18.50
C PHE A 192 -8.24 -12.66 19.13
N GLY A 193 -9.52 -12.40 18.84
CA GLY A 193 -10.19 -11.18 19.30
C GLY A 193 -9.42 -9.94 18.87
N SER A 194 -9.29 -8.98 19.80
CA SER A 194 -8.55 -7.73 19.61
C SER A 194 -7.05 -7.82 19.91
N LYS A 195 -6.53 -9.00 20.28
CA LYS A 195 -5.15 -9.16 20.81
C LYS A 195 -4.03 -9.00 19.79
N LYS A 196 -4.34 -9.04 18.50
CA LYS A 196 -3.35 -8.92 17.42
C LYS A 196 -3.76 -7.83 16.42
N PRO A 197 -3.75 -6.55 16.82
CA PRO A 197 -4.10 -5.46 15.92
C PRO A 197 -3.03 -5.29 14.85
N VAL A 198 -3.44 -4.91 13.65
CA VAL A 198 -2.56 -4.53 12.52
C VAL A 198 -2.60 -3.04 12.23
N ALA A 199 -3.53 -2.33 12.85
CA ALA A 199 -3.69 -0.89 12.74
C ALA A 199 -4.16 -0.30 14.08
N ASP A 200 -4.06 1.03 14.22
CA ASP A 200 -4.53 1.74 15.40
C ASP A 200 -6.06 1.66 15.52
N ASN A 201 -6.56 1.30 16.70
CA ASN A 201 -7.97 1.21 17.00
C ASN A 201 -8.64 2.58 17.32
N SER A 202 -7.90 3.68 17.36
CA SER A 202 -8.45 5.00 17.64
C SER A 202 -9.30 5.54 16.48
N SER A 203 -8.97 5.17 15.24
CA SER A 203 -9.70 5.55 14.03
C SER A 203 -10.63 4.44 13.53
N GLU A 204 -11.71 4.80 12.80
CA GLU A 204 -12.59 3.80 12.18
C GLU A 204 -11.87 3.03 11.06
N GLU A 205 -11.00 3.69 10.30
CA GLU A 205 -10.17 3.05 9.27
C GLU A 205 -9.25 1.98 9.88
N GLY A 206 -8.65 2.28 11.03
CA GLY A 206 -7.81 1.32 11.74
C GLY A 206 -8.62 0.17 12.33
N ARG A 207 -9.78 0.43 12.93
CA ARG A 207 -10.70 -0.62 13.40
C ARG A 207 -11.17 -1.51 12.26
N ALA A 208 -11.51 -0.93 11.10
CA ALA A 208 -11.89 -1.70 9.91
C ALA A 208 -10.77 -2.66 9.45
N LYS A 209 -9.51 -2.26 9.52
CA LYS A 209 -8.35 -3.13 9.23
C LYS A 209 -8.17 -4.22 10.30
N ASN A 210 -8.57 -3.98 11.53
CA ASN A 210 -8.49 -4.98 12.59
C ASN A 210 -9.61 -6.03 12.49
N ARG A 211 -10.78 -5.68 11.94
CA ARG A 211 -11.88 -6.63 11.64
C ARG A 211 -11.56 -7.42 10.38
N ARG A 212 -10.78 -8.49 10.50
CA ARG A 212 -10.27 -9.28 9.38
C ARG A 212 -10.23 -10.78 9.69
N VAL A 213 -10.01 -11.56 8.65
CA VAL A 213 -9.66 -12.99 8.74
C VAL A 213 -8.28 -13.19 8.14
N ASP A 214 -7.34 -13.73 8.90
CA ASP A 214 -6.02 -14.11 8.38
C ASP A 214 -6.04 -15.59 7.95
N LEU A 215 -5.41 -15.89 6.82
CA LEU A 215 -5.07 -17.25 6.40
C LEU A 215 -3.58 -17.47 6.67
N VAL A 216 -3.26 -18.45 7.51
CA VAL A 216 -1.88 -18.76 7.90
C VAL A 216 -1.56 -20.20 7.47
N LYS A 217 -0.61 -20.36 6.56
CA LYS A 217 -0.21 -21.66 6.05
C LYS A 217 0.50 -22.47 7.14
N LEU A 218 0.14 -23.74 7.26
CA LEU A 218 0.86 -24.73 8.08
C LEU A 218 1.93 -25.41 7.24
N TYR A 219 3.10 -25.64 7.82
CA TYR A 219 4.24 -26.32 7.20
C TYR A 219 4.33 -27.77 7.69
#